data_c7a9f82e4621387a9b466c75d7a06a63
#
_entry.id   c7a9f82e4621387a9b466c75d7a06a63
#
_cell.length_a   1.000
_cell.length_b   1.000
_cell.length_c   1.000
_cell.angle_alpha   90.00
_cell.angle_beta   90.00
_cell.angle_gamma   90.00
#
_symmetry.space_group_name_H-M   'P 1'
#
loop_
_entity.id
_entity.type
_entity.pdbx_description
1 polymer ?
#
loop_
_entity_poly.entity_id
_entity_poly.type
_entity_poly.pdbx_seq_one_letter_code
_entity_poly.pdbx_strand_id
1 'polypeptide(L)'
;MKKQKVLIVHNYYQVPGGEDTVVENEKNMLLENRHEVVLYTRHNDEIKSRGILGKLMLPFETIFSFKTYIEVKRIIKKEYIDIVHVHNTLPLISAAVYYAARDCKIPVVQTVHNFRLLCPGATFTKNNKICEECVKKSLIYSIKNKCYRGSLIQSMLSAFTLWFHRLIGTYNKVDGYIALTQFNKNKLISLVNEDKIFIKPNFVKKDKDVFIENRKDYFLFLGRIDELKGIRLLVRAWKEIDNSKLVVVGKGPLENEVNQYIKDNKIKNVELLGFKKKDEVMNLISNARALIVPSKWYEGFPMTIVESLSMGVPIIASDIGNLSTIINDGENGLLFKYDDEYSLIEKINKFKEDSKLIEKLSNGAISTFNSKYNSEENYKILINIYMKCSRRY
;
A
#
# COMPACT_ATOMS: atom_id res chain seq x y z
N MET A 1 1.89 -28.01 -10.81
CA MET A 1 1.36 -27.70 -9.48
C MET A 1 -0.13 -28.00 -9.43
N LYS A 2 -0.67 -28.40 -8.26
CA LYS A 2 -2.12 -28.67 -8.13
C LYS A 2 -2.88 -27.35 -8.31
N LYS A 3 -3.90 -27.34 -9.17
CA LYS A 3 -4.82 -26.22 -9.30
C LYS A 3 -5.57 -26.03 -7.99
N GLN A 4 -5.77 -24.80 -7.58
CA GLN A 4 -6.53 -24.46 -6.38
C GLN A 4 -7.69 -23.56 -6.74
N LYS A 5 -8.78 -23.67 -6.00
CA LYS A 5 -9.91 -22.75 -6.05
C LYS A 5 -9.81 -21.77 -4.89
N VAL A 6 -9.53 -20.51 -5.21
CA VAL A 6 -9.19 -19.45 -4.25
C VAL A 6 -10.39 -18.52 -4.07
N LEU A 7 -10.82 -18.32 -2.82
CA LEU A 7 -11.77 -17.27 -2.50
C LEU A 7 -11.00 -16.00 -2.11
N ILE A 8 -10.97 -14.99 -2.98
CA ILE A 8 -10.43 -13.67 -2.67
C ILE A 8 -11.51 -12.83 -1.99
N VAL A 9 -11.15 -12.27 -0.83
CA VAL A 9 -12.05 -11.45 0.01
C VAL A 9 -11.52 -10.03 0.10
N HIS A 10 -12.32 -9.04 -0.34
CA HIS A 10 -11.90 -7.65 -0.34
C HIS A 10 -13.05 -6.67 -0.13
N ASN A 11 -12.82 -5.67 0.72
CA ASN A 11 -13.73 -4.54 0.94
C ASN A 11 -13.18 -3.29 0.25
N TYR A 12 -13.76 -2.92 -0.89
CA TYR A 12 -13.34 -1.76 -1.68
C TYR A 12 -13.57 -0.45 -0.96
N TYR A 13 -12.64 0.49 -1.14
CA TYR A 13 -12.79 1.86 -0.67
C TYR A 13 -13.70 2.69 -1.59
N GLN A 14 -14.18 3.84 -1.10
CA GLN A 14 -14.95 4.78 -1.91
C GLN A 14 -14.10 5.45 -3.00
N VAL A 15 -12.84 5.65 -2.72
CA VAL A 15 -11.84 6.15 -3.68
C VAL A 15 -10.86 5.01 -3.89
N PRO A 16 -10.75 4.48 -5.11
CA PRO A 16 -9.82 3.41 -5.42
C PRO A 16 -8.39 3.74 -5.02
N GLY A 17 -7.67 2.76 -4.49
CA GLY A 17 -6.28 2.89 -4.05
C GLY A 17 -5.38 1.77 -4.58
N GLY A 18 -4.10 1.84 -4.23
CA GLY A 18 -3.13 0.80 -4.63
C GLY A 18 -3.49 -0.61 -4.17
N GLU A 19 -4.20 -0.73 -3.04
CA GLU A 19 -4.70 -2.00 -2.50
C GLU A 19 -5.71 -2.68 -3.43
N ASP A 20 -6.63 -1.90 -4.04
CA ASP A 20 -7.61 -2.40 -5.00
C ASP A 20 -6.93 -2.90 -6.28
N THR A 21 -5.88 -2.20 -6.73
CA THR A 21 -5.05 -2.61 -7.88
C THR A 21 -4.33 -3.93 -7.59
N VAL A 22 -3.82 -4.13 -6.38
CA VAL A 22 -3.15 -5.37 -5.98
C VAL A 22 -4.11 -6.55 -6.03
N VAL A 23 -5.34 -6.40 -5.54
CA VAL A 23 -6.37 -7.45 -5.59
C VAL A 23 -6.64 -7.88 -7.03
N GLU A 24 -6.80 -6.91 -7.94
CA GLU A 24 -7.04 -7.19 -9.36
C GLU A 24 -5.84 -7.87 -10.02
N ASN A 25 -4.62 -7.40 -9.73
CA ASN A 25 -3.40 -8.02 -10.24
C ASN A 25 -3.25 -9.47 -9.75
N GLU A 26 -3.51 -9.75 -8.47
CA GLU A 26 -3.41 -11.11 -7.92
C GLU A 26 -4.50 -12.03 -8.49
N LYS A 27 -5.73 -11.53 -8.63
CA LYS A 27 -6.82 -12.27 -9.29
C LYS A 27 -6.41 -12.68 -10.70
N ASN A 28 -5.92 -11.74 -11.50
CA ASN A 28 -5.55 -11.98 -12.89
C ASN A 28 -4.35 -12.95 -12.98
N MET A 29 -3.33 -12.77 -12.12
CA MET A 29 -2.18 -13.67 -12.02
C MET A 29 -2.60 -15.10 -11.70
N LEU A 30 -3.54 -15.32 -10.78
CA LEU A 30 -4.05 -16.65 -10.45
C LEU A 30 -4.82 -17.27 -11.62
N LEU A 31 -5.69 -16.51 -12.30
CA LEU A 31 -6.44 -16.96 -13.47
C LEU A 31 -5.52 -17.33 -14.65
N GLU A 32 -4.51 -16.50 -14.94
CA GLU A 32 -3.49 -16.77 -15.98
C GLU A 32 -2.71 -18.07 -15.70
N ASN A 33 -2.52 -18.40 -14.43
CA ASN A 33 -1.90 -19.65 -13.99
C ASN A 33 -2.90 -20.80 -13.77
N ARG A 34 -4.11 -20.69 -14.36
CA ARG A 34 -5.17 -21.73 -14.41
C ARG A 34 -5.74 -22.10 -13.04
N HIS A 35 -5.65 -21.24 -12.02
CA HIS A 35 -6.42 -21.37 -10.79
C HIS A 35 -7.85 -20.88 -11.00
N GLU A 36 -8.78 -21.43 -10.22
CA GLU A 36 -10.13 -20.87 -10.15
C GLU A 36 -10.19 -19.79 -9.08
N VAL A 37 -10.82 -18.66 -9.39
CA VAL A 37 -10.94 -17.54 -8.45
C VAL A 37 -12.40 -17.20 -8.27
N VAL A 38 -12.85 -17.22 -7.01
CA VAL A 38 -14.14 -16.72 -6.58
C VAL A 38 -13.92 -15.42 -5.82
N LEU A 39 -14.76 -14.41 -6.04
CA LEU A 39 -14.66 -13.13 -5.33
C LEU A 39 -15.79 -13.00 -4.31
N TYR A 40 -15.45 -12.60 -3.09
CA TYR A 40 -16.39 -12.04 -2.13
C TYR A 40 -16.01 -10.62 -1.82
N THR A 41 -16.76 -9.67 -2.35
CA THR A 41 -16.44 -8.26 -2.26
C THR A 41 -17.59 -7.45 -1.68
N ARG A 42 -17.22 -6.37 -0.95
CA ARG A 42 -18.14 -5.32 -0.50
C ARG A 42 -17.56 -3.98 -0.92
N HIS A 43 -18.40 -2.98 -1.04
CA HIS A 43 -17.97 -1.63 -1.40
C HIS A 43 -18.45 -0.61 -0.37
N ASN A 44 -17.57 0.32 0.04
CA ASN A 44 -17.88 1.30 1.07
C ASN A 44 -19.00 2.30 0.66
N ASP A 45 -19.37 2.38 -0.62
CA ASP A 45 -20.54 3.14 -1.05
C ASP A 45 -21.85 2.56 -0.55
N GLU A 46 -21.89 1.25 -0.23
CA GLU A 46 -23.04 0.63 0.41
C GLU A 46 -23.44 1.33 1.73
N ILE A 47 -22.47 1.97 2.40
CA ILE A 47 -22.74 2.71 3.66
C ILE A 47 -23.59 3.95 3.39
N LYS A 48 -23.41 4.61 2.23
CA LYS A 48 -24.17 5.81 1.87
C LYS A 48 -25.64 5.51 1.63
N SER A 49 -25.93 4.37 1.00
CA SER A 49 -27.30 3.93 0.65
C SER A 49 -28.08 3.37 1.85
N ARG A 50 -27.43 3.11 2.99
CA ARG A 50 -28.09 2.57 4.19
C ARG A 50 -28.99 3.61 4.87
N GLY A 51 -30.20 3.19 5.23
CA GLY A 51 -31.08 3.97 6.12
C GLY A 51 -30.47 4.16 7.52
N ILE A 52 -31.16 4.92 8.37
CA ILE A 52 -30.70 5.28 9.74
C ILE A 52 -30.35 4.03 10.55
N LEU A 53 -31.24 3.02 10.58
CA LEU A 53 -31.00 1.76 11.29
C LEU A 53 -29.75 1.02 10.79
N GLY A 54 -29.55 0.96 9.47
CA GLY A 54 -28.35 0.36 8.91
C GLY A 54 -27.05 1.08 9.27
N LYS A 55 -27.10 2.39 9.43
CA LYS A 55 -25.95 3.18 9.92
C LYS A 55 -25.69 2.95 11.41
N LEU A 56 -26.72 2.81 12.22
CA LEU A 56 -26.59 2.47 13.65
C LEU A 56 -26.04 1.06 13.88
N MET A 57 -26.33 0.12 12.99
CA MET A 57 -25.79 -1.25 13.06
C MET A 57 -24.35 -1.38 12.57
N LEU A 58 -23.82 -0.41 11.82
CA LEU A 58 -22.49 -0.45 11.24
C LEU A 58 -21.36 -0.70 12.25
N PRO A 59 -21.33 -0.12 13.46
CA PRO A 59 -20.33 -0.43 14.47
C PRO A 59 -20.28 -1.90 14.84
N PHE A 60 -21.43 -2.54 15.02
CA PHE A 60 -21.54 -3.96 15.36
C PHE A 60 -21.08 -4.84 14.18
N GLU A 61 -21.48 -4.52 12.94
CA GLU A 61 -21.03 -5.20 11.74
C GLU A 61 -19.52 -5.05 11.53
N THR A 62 -18.94 -3.90 11.89
CA THR A 62 -17.49 -3.68 11.80
C THR A 62 -16.73 -4.60 12.74
N ILE A 63 -17.29 -4.89 13.92
CA ILE A 63 -16.70 -5.86 14.85
C ILE A 63 -16.93 -7.29 14.33
N PHE A 64 -18.19 -7.67 14.06
CA PHE A 64 -18.53 -8.99 13.57
C PHE A 64 -19.77 -8.96 12.65
N SER A 65 -19.58 -9.18 11.36
CA SER A 65 -20.65 -9.23 10.36
C SER A 65 -21.21 -10.65 10.24
N PHE A 66 -22.35 -10.93 10.88
CA PHE A 66 -23.04 -12.20 10.74
C PHE A 66 -23.43 -12.50 9.29
N LYS A 67 -23.77 -11.47 8.52
CA LYS A 67 -24.05 -11.60 7.09
C LYS A 67 -22.83 -12.19 6.37
N THR A 68 -21.65 -11.58 6.56
CA THR A 68 -20.39 -12.09 5.97
C THR A 68 -20.11 -13.53 6.40
N TYR A 69 -20.27 -13.85 7.70
CA TYR A 69 -20.05 -15.20 8.19
C TYR A 69 -20.90 -16.23 7.45
N ILE A 70 -22.22 -15.98 7.29
CA ILE A 70 -23.14 -16.90 6.63
C ILE A 70 -22.84 -17.01 5.14
N GLU A 71 -22.64 -15.87 4.46
CA GLU A 71 -22.40 -15.80 3.01
C GLU A 71 -21.09 -16.49 2.64
N VAL A 72 -19.99 -16.17 3.33
CA VAL A 72 -18.67 -16.78 3.09
C VAL A 72 -18.72 -18.29 3.35
N LYS A 73 -19.35 -18.73 4.45
CA LYS A 73 -19.52 -20.15 4.75
C LYS A 73 -20.30 -20.90 3.66
N ARG A 74 -21.35 -20.25 3.11
CA ARG A 74 -22.13 -20.79 1.98
C ARG A 74 -21.27 -20.90 0.72
N ILE A 75 -20.51 -19.85 0.38
CA ILE A 75 -19.62 -19.83 -0.78
C ILE A 75 -18.57 -20.93 -0.67
N ILE A 76 -17.88 -21.04 0.48
CA ILE A 76 -16.85 -22.06 0.70
C ILE A 76 -17.40 -23.46 0.42
N LYS A 77 -18.59 -23.79 0.94
CA LYS A 77 -19.20 -25.11 0.75
C LYS A 77 -19.70 -25.34 -0.67
N LYS A 78 -20.38 -24.34 -1.27
CA LYS A 78 -20.97 -24.45 -2.60
C LYS A 78 -19.91 -24.55 -3.69
N GLU A 79 -18.85 -23.75 -3.57
CA GLU A 79 -17.81 -23.60 -4.58
C GLU A 79 -16.61 -24.53 -4.33
N TYR A 80 -16.61 -25.33 -3.27
CA TYR A 80 -15.48 -26.21 -2.90
C TYR A 80 -14.14 -25.46 -2.85
N ILE A 81 -14.11 -24.37 -2.08
CA ILE A 81 -12.93 -23.50 -1.93
C ILE A 81 -11.79 -24.24 -1.22
N ASP A 82 -10.58 -24.17 -1.78
CA ASP A 82 -9.37 -24.75 -1.19
C ASP A 82 -8.68 -23.80 -0.22
N ILE A 83 -8.77 -22.48 -0.44
CA ILE A 83 -8.12 -21.45 0.38
C ILE A 83 -8.87 -20.13 0.33
N VAL A 84 -8.88 -19.41 1.45
CA VAL A 84 -9.44 -18.06 1.55
C VAL A 84 -8.29 -17.06 1.64
N HIS A 85 -8.17 -16.17 0.65
CA HIS A 85 -7.19 -15.09 0.64
C HIS A 85 -7.87 -13.75 0.90
N VAL A 86 -7.56 -13.15 2.04
CA VAL A 86 -8.17 -11.91 2.51
C VAL A 86 -7.24 -10.73 2.29
N HIS A 87 -7.76 -9.63 1.75
CA HIS A 87 -7.03 -8.37 1.60
C HIS A 87 -7.52 -7.31 2.59
N ASN A 88 -8.73 -6.79 2.41
CA ASN A 88 -9.33 -5.82 3.31
C ASN A 88 -10.67 -6.32 3.82
N THR A 89 -10.89 -6.20 5.12
CA THR A 89 -12.14 -6.64 5.77
C THR A 89 -13.01 -5.49 6.27
N LEU A 90 -12.50 -4.27 6.29
CA LEU A 90 -13.17 -3.15 7.00
C LEU A 90 -13.79 -2.12 6.06
N PRO A 91 -14.97 -1.61 6.44
CA PRO A 91 -15.71 -1.93 7.67
C PRO A 91 -16.80 -3.00 7.52
N LEU A 92 -17.14 -3.47 6.29
CA LEU A 92 -18.37 -4.22 6.00
C LEU A 92 -18.23 -5.75 6.08
N ILE A 93 -17.00 -6.27 5.88
CA ILE A 93 -16.75 -7.72 5.90
C ILE A 93 -16.41 -8.19 7.31
N SER A 94 -15.58 -7.43 8.05
CA SER A 94 -15.09 -7.73 9.40
C SER A 94 -14.23 -9.00 9.51
N ALA A 95 -13.79 -9.30 10.72
CA ALA A 95 -13.07 -10.55 11.03
C ALA A 95 -13.94 -11.82 10.94
N ALA A 96 -15.24 -11.69 10.68
CA ALA A 96 -16.17 -12.81 10.53
C ALA A 96 -15.74 -13.81 9.45
N VAL A 97 -15.03 -13.33 8.42
CA VAL A 97 -14.47 -14.19 7.36
C VAL A 97 -13.52 -15.25 7.89
N TYR A 98 -12.69 -14.93 8.89
CA TYR A 98 -11.74 -15.89 9.48
C TYR A 98 -12.46 -17.02 10.23
N TYR A 99 -13.56 -16.69 10.90
CA TYR A 99 -14.39 -17.67 11.60
C TYR A 99 -15.14 -18.57 10.62
N ALA A 100 -15.70 -17.97 9.56
CA ALA A 100 -16.39 -18.74 8.51
C ALA A 100 -15.48 -19.78 7.84
N ALA A 101 -14.27 -19.38 7.48
CA ALA A 101 -13.28 -20.27 6.90
C ALA A 101 -12.81 -21.36 7.89
N ARG A 102 -12.55 -20.99 9.13
CA ARG A 102 -12.13 -21.91 10.19
C ARG A 102 -13.17 -23.01 10.44
N ASP A 103 -14.46 -22.63 10.54
CA ASP A 103 -15.57 -23.59 10.73
C ASP A 103 -15.73 -24.53 9.55
N CYS A 104 -15.30 -24.13 8.36
CA CYS A 104 -15.26 -24.99 7.18
C CYS A 104 -13.94 -25.76 7.05
N LYS A 105 -12.99 -25.60 7.97
CA LYS A 105 -11.65 -26.19 7.94
C LYS A 105 -10.87 -25.80 6.68
N ILE A 106 -11.02 -24.55 6.22
CA ILE A 106 -10.32 -24.02 5.06
C ILE A 106 -9.26 -23.03 5.53
N PRO A 107 -8.01 -23.14 5.05
CA PRO A 107 -6.91 -22.25 5.44
C PRO A 107 -7.17 -20.80 5.00
N VAL A 108 -6.72 -19.86 5.85
CA VAL A 108 -6.85 -18.42 5.62
C VAL A 108 -5.50 -17.77 5.50
N VAL A 109 -5.29 -17.03 4.42
CA VAL A 109 -4.14 -16.14 4.23
C VAL A 109 -4.63 -14.70 4.21
N GLN A 110 -3.93 -13.81 4.93
CA GLN A 110 -4.24 -12.38 5.00
C GLN A 110 -3.08 -11.56 4.47
N THR A 111 -3.28 -10.83 3.36
CA THR A 111 -2.33 -9.78 2.95
C THR A 111 -2.56 -8.52 3.76
N VAL A 112 -1.49 -7.99 4.37
CA VAL A 112 -1.53 -6.81 5.26
C VAL A 112 -1.01 -5.60 4.48
N HIS A 113 -1.92 -4.82 3.88
CA HIS A 113 -1.60 -3.67 3.04
C HIS A 113 -1.25 -2.40 3.82
N ASN A 114 -1.69 -2.32 5.07
CA ASN A 114 -1.50 -1.15 5.93
C ASN A 114 -1.37 -1.60 7.39
N PHE A 115 -1.11 -0.67 8.29
CA PHE A 115 -0.86 -0.98 9.69
C PHE A 115 -2.12 -1.06 10.58
N ARG A 116 -3.30 -1.25 10.01
CA ARG A 116 -4.58 -1.24 10.76
C ARG A 116 -4.67 -2.31 11.85
N LEU A 117 -4.01 -3.44 11.68
CA LEU A 117 -3.95 -4.49 12.71
C LEU A 117 -3.14 -4.05 13.95
N LEU A 118 -2.31 -3.00 13.83
CA LEU A 118 -1.43 -2.50 14.87
C LEU A 118 -1.81 -1.11 15.37
N CYS A 119 -2.27 -0.25 14.47
CA CYS A 119 -2.62 1.15 14.70
C CYS A 119 -4.07 1.40 14.27
N PRO A 120 -4.99 1.82 15.17
CA PRO A 120 -6.38 2.14 14.81
C PRO A 120 -6.51 3.18 13.69
N GLY A 121 -5.56 4.14 13.58
CA GLY A 121 -5.47 5.11 12.48
C GLY A 121 -4.89 4.52 11.18
N ALA A 122 -4.36 3.31 11.20
CA ALA A 122 -3.74 2.58 10.07
C ALA A 122 -2.44 3.17 9.51
N THR A 123 -1.98 4.33 9.94
CA THR A 123 -0.89 5.09 9.32
C THR A 123 0.37 5.22 10.15
N PHE A 124 0.32 4.86 11.44
CA PHE A 124 1.37 5.17 12.41
C PHE A 124 1.76 6.65 12.44
N THR A 125 0.76 7.54 12.32
CA THR A 125 0.99 8.98 12.37
C THR A 125 0.09 9.67 13.39
N LYS A 126 0.62 10.77 13.94
CA LYS A 126 -0.08 11.71 14.80
C LYS A 126 0.45 13.11 14.51
N ASN A 127 -0.46 14.07 14.23
CA ASN A 127 -0.07 15.44 13.90
C ASN A 127 1.02 15.50 12.79
N ASN A 128 0.83 14.70 11.74
CA ASN A 128 1.74 14.58 10.60
C ASN A 128 3.17 14.09 10.94
N LYS A 129 3.38 13.49 12.11
CA LYS A 129 4.64 12.89 12.54
C LYS A 129 4.45 11.40 12.81
N ILE A 130 5.53 10.63 12.70
CA ILE A 130 5.53 9.19 13.04
C ILE A 130 5.12 8.98 14.51
N CYS A 131 4.23 8.03 14.73
CA CYS A 131 3.71 7.68 16.05
C CYS A 131 3.51 6.16 16.16
N GLU A 132 4.10 5.55 17.16
CA GLU A 132 3.97 4.12 17.46
C GLU A 132 3.39 3.87 18.87
N GLU A 133 2.74 4.86 19.48
CA GLU A 133 2.24 4.80 20.87
C GLU A 133 1.26 3.64 21.08
N CYS A 134 0.44 3.30 20.07
CA CYS A 134 -0.53 2.22 20.16
C CYS A 134 0.11 0.82 20.23
N VAL A 135 1.31 0.63 19.70
CA VAL A 135 2.07 -0.62 19.78
C VAL A 135 2.92 -0.63 21.03
N LYS A 136 3.63 0.45 21.33
CA LYS A 136 4.58 0.54 22.46
C LYS A 136 3.91 0.71 23.81
N LYS A 137 2.68 1.27 23.86
CA LYS A 137 1.99 1.61 25.10
C LYS A 137 0.58 1.01 25.14
N SER A 138 -0.42 1.72 24.56
CA SER A 138 -1.83 1.33 24.63
C SER A 138 -2.65 1.91 23.47
N LEU A 139 -3.69 1.17 23.03
CA LEU A 139 -4.66 1.64 22.03
C LEU A 139 -5.44 2.89 22.48
N ILE A 140 -5.50 3.18 23.78
CA ILE A 140 -6.15 4.38 24.34
C ILE A 140 -5.55 5.67 23.74
N TYR A 141 -4.28 5.67 23.39
CA TYR A 141 -3.65 6.84 22.75
C TYR A 141 -4.30 7.20 21.42
N SER A 142 -4.79 6.24 20.65
CA SER A 142 -5.52 6.52 19.41
C SER A 142 -6.84 7.23 19.65
N ILE A 143 -7.51 6.94 20.76
CA ILE A 143 -8.77 7.59 21.17
C ILE A 143 -8.50 9.04 21.59
N LYS A 144 -7.53 9.24 22.51
CA LYS A 144 -7.13 10.57 22.98
C LYS A 144 -6.71 11.49 21.83
N ASN A 145 -6.01 10.95 20.84
CA ASN A 145 -5.50 11.69 19.70
C ASN A 145 -6.47 11.74 18.51
N LYS A 146 -7.68 11.16 18.62
CA LYS A 146 -8.69 11.09 17.54
C LYS A 146 -8.10 10.60 16.22
N CYS A 147 -7.23 9.56 16.27
CA CYS A 147 -6.40 9.13 15.15
C CYS A 147 -7.18 8.64 13.93
N TYR A 148 -8.41 8.14 14.11
CA TYR A 148 -9.24 7.68 13.00
C TYR A 148 -10.18 8.77 12.53
N ARG A 149 -9.88 9.37 11.37
CA ARG A 149 -10.66 10.45 10.72
C ARG A 149 -10.93 11.68 11.60
N GLY A 150 -10.07 12.00 12.56
CA GLY A 150 -10.24 13.13 13.47
C GLY A 150 -11.43 12.99 14.44
N SER A 151 -12.10 11.85 14.49
CA SER A 151 -13.32 11.61 15.28
C SER A 151 -13.02 10.77 16.51
N LEU A 152 -13.47 11.24 17.69
CA LEU A 152 -13.35 10.51 18.95
C LEU A 152 -14.12 9.19 18.90
N ILE A 153 -15.37 9.21 18.43
CA ILE A 153 -16.26 8.03 18.37
C ILE A 153 -15.70 6.98 17.40
N GLN A 154 -15.24 7.40 16.21
CA GLN A 154 -14.69 6.46 15.25
C GLN A 154 -13.34 5.90 15.71
N SER A 155 -12.51 6.69 16.38
CA SER A 155 -11.26 6.21 16.99
C SER A 155 -11.52 5.22 18.12
N MET A 156 -12.55 5.45 18.93
CA MET A 156 -12.97 4.54 19.99
C MET A 156 -13.47 3.21 19.41
N LEU A 157 -14.31 3.24 18.38
CA LEU A 157 -14.78 2.03 17.69
C LEU A 157 -13.61 1.24 17.10
N SER A 158 -12.70 1.91 16.38
CA SER A 158 -11.52 1.26 15.77
C SER A 158 -10.60 0.65 16.83
N ALA A 159 -10.33 1.38 17.91
CA ALA A 159 -9.51 0.90 19.03
C ALA A 159 -10.16 -0.28 19.76
N PHE A 160 -11.48 -0.20 20.02
CA PHE A 160 -12.24 -1.27 20.66
C PHE A 160 -12.27 -2.53 19.79
N THR A 161 -12.54 -2.41 18.50
CA THR A 161 -12.54 -3.53 17.55
C THR A 161 -11.18 -4.24 17.56
N LEU A 162 -10.09 -3.49 17.50
CA LEU A 162 -8.75 -4.04 17.52
C LEU A 162 -8.42 -4.71 18.86
N TRP A 163 -8.73 -4.07 19.98
CA TRP A 163 -8.56 -4.61 21.32
C TRP A 163 -9.35 -5.91 21.53
N PHE A 164 -10.64 -5.89 21.16
CA PHE A 164 -11.53 -7.04 21.29
C PHE A 164 -11.00 -8.25 20.52
N HIS A 165 -10.64 -8.07 19.25
CA HIS A 165 -10.11 -9.15 18.42
C HIS A 165 -8.75 -9.67 18.88
N ARG A 166 -7.92 -8.83 19.50
CA ARG A 166 -6.68 -9.28 20.18
C ARG A 166 -7.00 -10.13 21.40
N LEU A 167 -7.93 -9.67 22.24
CA LEU A 167 -8.31 -10.34 23.49
C LEU A 167 -8.85 -11.75 23.22
N ILE A 168 -9.73 -11.93 22.24
CA ILE A 168 -10.34 -13.22 21.90
C ILE A 168 -9.49 -14.07 20.95
N GLY A 169 -8.26 -13.66 20.65
CA GLY A 169 -7.33 -14.40 19.81
C GLY A 169 -7.76 -14.57 18.35
N THR A 170 -8.56 -13.65 17.81
CA THR A 170 -9.06 -13.70 16.42
C THR A 170 -7.93 -13.84 15.40
N TYR A 171 -6.85 -13.10 15.62
CA TYR A 171 -5.71 -13.09 14.67
C TYR A 171 -4.93 -14.41 14.66
N ASN A 172 -5.07 -15.26 15.69
CA ASN A 172 -4.49 -16.62 15.70
C ASN A 172 -5.23 -17.59 14.76
N LYS A 173 -6.45 -17.23 14.31
CA LYS A 173 -7.26 -18.04 13.38
C LYS A 173 -6.81 -17.92 11.92
N VAL A 174 -5.94 -16.96 11.63
CA VAL A 174 -5.30 -16.80 10.31
C VAL A 174 -4.07 -17.70 10.26
N ASP A 175 -3.93 -18.46 9.18
CA ASP A 175 -2.87 -19.46 9.01
C ASP A 175 -1.59 -18.85 8.43
N GLY A 176 -1.71 -17.79 7.64
CA GLY A 176 -0.58 -17.06 7.09
C GLY A 176 -0.87 -15.58 6.91
N TYR A 177 0.09 -14.75 7.30
CA TYR A 177 0.07 -13.32 7.03
C TYR A 177 1.10 -12.98 5.96
N ILE A 178 0.69 -12.22 4.96
CA ILE A 178 1.59 -11.68 3.93
C ILE A 178 1.95 -10.26 4.33
N ALA A 179 3.20 -10.05 4.70
CA ALA A 179 3.85 -8.75 4.85
C ALA A 179 4.49 -8.34 3.53
N LEU A 180 4.34 -7.07 3.14
CA LEU A 180 4.82 -6.59 1.84
C LEU A 180 6.33 -6.35 1.82
N THR A 181 6.95 -6.17 3.00
CA THR A 181 8.38 -5.93 3.19
C THR A 181 8.86 -6.53 4.50
N GLN A 182 10.20 -6.56 4.68
CA GLN A 182 10.80 -6.92 5.97
C GLN A 182 10.40 -5.94 7.08
N PHE A 183 10.26 -4.64 6.78
CA PHE A 183 9.80 -3.65 7.75
C PHE A 183 8.38 -3.97 8.25
N ASN A 184 7.46 -4.30 7.34
CA ASN A 184 6.09 -4.70 7.71
C ASN A 184 6.09 -6.00 8.53
N LYS A 185 6.91 -6.99 8.16
CA LYS A 185 7.08 -8.22 8.94
C LYS A 185 7.53 -7.90 10.37
N ASN A 186 8.56 -7.07 10.54
CA ASN A 186 9.09 -6.69 11.85
C ASN A 186 8.04 -5.97 12.72
N LYS A 187 7.11 -5.23 12.11
CA LYS A 187 5.98 -4.63 12.86
C LYS A 187 4.94 -5.69 13.26
N LEU A 188 4.62 -6.65 12.38
CA LEU A 188 3.60 -7.67 12.63
C LEU A 188 4.00 -8.69 13.68
N ILE A 189 5.27 -8.95 13.91
CA ILE A 189 5.77 -9.84 14.97
C ILE A 189 5.24 -9.45 16.36
N SER A 190 4.92 -8.17 16.58
CA SER A 190 4.29 -7.71 17.84
C SER A 190 2.85 -8.20 18.05
N LEU A 191 2.20 -8.76 17.01
CA LEU A 191 0.80 -9.19 17.06
C LEU A 191 0.63 -10.69 16.84
N VAL A 192 1.42 -11.29 15.98
CA VAL A 192 1.28 -12.68 15.55
C VAL A 192 2.63 -13.40 15.51
N ASN A 193 2.61 -14.72 15.63
CA ASN A 193 3.83 -15.52 15.60
C ASN A 193 4.58 -15.36 14.28
N GLU A 194 5.89 -15.25 14.34
CA GLU A 194 6.76 -15.01 13.19
C GLU A 194 6.67 -16.11 12.13
N ASP A 195 6.48 -17.37 12.53
CA ASP A 195 6.32 -18.53 11.65
C ASP A 195 5.10 -18.46 10.73
N LYS A 196 4.13 -17.60 11.06
CA LYS A 196 2.96 -17.31 10.25
C LYS A 196 3.14 -16.11 9.32
N ILE A 197 4.26 -15.37 9.37
CA ILE A 197 4.46 -14.16 8.60
C ILE A 197 5.40 -14.45 7.42
N PHE A 198 4.88 -14.27 6.21
CA PHE A 198 5.59 -14.44 4.95
C PHE A 198 5.81 -13.09 4.29
N ILE A 199 6.94 -12.92 3.61
CA ILE A 199 7.18 -11.71 2.83
C ILE A 199 6.79 -12.00 1.38
N LYS A 200 5.86 -11.19 0.84
CA LYS A 200 5.49 -11.17 -0.56
C LYS A 200 5.20 -9.73 -0.98
N PRO A 201 6.09 -9.10 -1.74
CA PRO A 201 5.89 -7.73 -2.20
C PRO A 201 4.71 -7.62 -3.16
N ASN A 202 4.22 -6.40 -3.36
CA ASN A 202 3.35 -6.12 -4.48
C ASN A 202 4.12 -6.23 -5.80
N PHE A 203 3.38 -6.42 -6.89
CA PHE A 203 3.94 -6.58 -8.23
C PHE A 203 3.11 -5.86 -9.28
N VAL A 204 3.70 -5.65 -10.44
CA VAL A 204 2.98 -5.26 -11.65
C VAL A 204 3.33 -6.21 -12.80
N LYS A 205 2.40 -6.34 -13.75
CA LYS A 205 2.68 -7.00 -15.01
C LYS A 205 3.42 -6.00 -15.91
N LYS A 206 4.52 -6.43 -16.51
CA LYS A 206 5.26 -5.60 -17.46
C LYS A 206 4.52 -5.64 -18.80
N ASP A 207 3.96 -4.51 -19.21
CA ASP A 207 3.15 -4.42 -20.42
C ASP A 207 3.95 -3.94 -21.65
N LYS A 208 5.13 -3.33 -21.47
CA LYS A 208 5.92 -2.74 -22.58
C LYS A 208 7.41 -2.88 -22.34
N ASP A 209 8.16 -2.97 -23.43
CA ASP A 209 9.61 -2.83 -23.38
C ASP A 209 10.00 -1.38 -23.04
N VAL A 210 11.09 -1.27 -22.29
CA VAL A 210 11.55 0.00 -21.75
C VAL A 210 12.67 0.55 -22.60
N PHE A 211 12.51 1.75 -23.13
CA PHE A 211 13.55 2.50 -23.82
C PHE A 211 14.13 3.55 -22.85
N ILE A 212 15.35 3.30 -22.37
CA ILE A 212 16.03 4.19 -21.42
C ILE A 212 16.51 5.48 -22.10
N GLU A 213 16.79 5.43 -23.41
CA GLU A 213 17.54 6.44 -24.15
C GLU A 213 16.79 7.75 -24.44
N ASN A 214 15.45 7.80 -24.32
CA ASN A 214 14.64 8.94 -24.75
C ASN A 214 13.82 9.59 -23.62
N ARG A 215 14.33 9.59 -22.39
CA ARG A 215 13.61 10.23 -21.28
C ARG A 215 13.62 11.75 -21.39
N LYS A 216 12.48 12.34 -21.04
CA LYS A 216 12.32 13.80 -20.98
C LYS A 216 13.01 14.34 -19.72
N ASP A 217 13.40 15.61 -19.76
CA ASP A 217 14.12 16.26 -18.67
C ASP A 217 13.13 16.77 -17.60
N TYR A 218 12.51 15.83 -16.86
CA TYR A 218 11.70 16.17 -15.69
C TYR A 218 11.77 15.09 -14.61
N PHE A 219 11.60 15.51 -13.36
CA PHE A 219 11.33 14.66 -12.21
C PHE A 219 9.84 14.55 -11.98
N LEU A 220 9.37 13.42 -11.48
CA LEU A 220 7.95 13.12 -11.32
C LEU A 220 7.59 12.89 -9.86
N PHE A 221 6.52 13.53 -9.41
CA PHE A 221 5.82 13.17 -8.16
C PHE A 221 4.44 12.61 -8.49
N LEU A 222 4.11 11.45 -7.93
CA LEU A 222 2.81 10.79 -8.08
C LEU A 222 2.20 10.50 -6.72
N GLY A 223 1.06 11.12 -6.44
CA GLY A 223 0.37 10.85 -5.20
C GLY A 223 -0.63 11.90 -4.78
N ARG A 224 -1.24 11.67 -3.63
CA ARG A 224 -2.14 12.65 -3.03
C ARG A 224 -1.36 13.90 -2.61
N ILE A 225 -1.85 15.08 -2.97
CA ILE A 225 -1.23 16.36 -2.62
C ILE A 225 -1.56 16.68 -1.16
N ASP A 226 -0.81 16.08 -0.23
CA ASP A 226 -0.98 16.24 1.22
C ASP A 226 0.36 16.25 1.98
N GLU A 227 0.30 16.57 3.27
CA GLU A 227 1.48 16.69 4.13
C GLU A 227 2.24 15.39 4.30
N LEU A 228 1.53 14.24 4.42
CA LEU A 228 2.18 12.94 4.64
C LEU A 228 2.93 12.45 3.41
N LYS A 229 2.53 12.91 2.21
CA LYS A 229 3.25 12.64 0.97
C LYS A 229 4.42 13.58 0.72
N GLY A 230 4.65 14.55 1.61
CA GLY A 230 5.82 15.43 1.60
C GLY A 230 5.82 16.50 0.51
N ILE A 231 4.64 16.86 -0.03
CA ILE A 231 4.55 17.82 -1.13
C ILE A 231 5.13 19.21 -0.78
N ARG A 232 4.93 19.68 0.46
CA ARG A 232 5.48 20.97 0.90
C ARG A 232 7.01 20.98 0.89
N LEU A 233 7.62 19.92 1.43
CA LEU A 233 9.08 19.73 1.40
C LEU A 233 9.59 19.74 -0.04
N LEU A 234 8.90 18.99 -0.92
CA LEU A 234 9.30 18.86 -2.33
C LEU A 234 9.26 20.19 -3.07
N VAL A 235 8.18 20.96 -2.93
CA VAL A 235 8.02 22.25 -3.64
C VAL A 235 8.98 23.31 -3.08
N ARG A 236 9.28 23.29 -1.77
CA ARG A 236 10.32 24.16 -1.19
C ARG A 236 11.69 23.84 -1.74
N ALA A 237 12.06 22.55 -1.76
CA ALA A 237 13.31 22.11 -2.37
C ALA A 237 13.44 22.55 -3.84
N TRP A 238 12.32 22.53 -4.59
CA TRP A 238 12.33 22.90 -6.01
C TRP A 238 12.57 24.39 -6.27
N LYS A 239 12.37 25.24 -5.27
CA LYS A 239 12.74 26.66 -5.36
C LYS A 239 14.26 26.85 -5.50
N GLU A 240 15.04 25.94 -4.93
CA GLU A 240 16.52 25.99 -4.91
C GLU A 240 17.15 25.11 -6.01
N ILE A 241 16.32 24.46 -6.86
CA ILE A 241 16.80 23.56 -7.91
C ILE A 241 16.58 24.23 -9.27
N ASP A 242 17.69 24.62 -9.89
CA ASP A 242 17.67 25.20 -11.24
C ASP A 242 17.75 24.14 -12.32
N ASN A 243 17.31 24.54 -13.54
CA ASN A 243 17.43 23.77 -14.78
C ASN A 243 16.89 22.34 -14.69
N SER A 244 15.82 22.14 -13.90
CA SER A 244 15.10 20.85 -13.85
C SER A 244 13.62 21.06 -13.59
N LYS A 245 12.79 20.39 -14.36
CA LYS A 245 11.35 20.47 -14.23
C LYS A 245 10.84 19.43 -13.23
N LEU A 246 9.91 19.83 -12.36
CA LEU A 246 9.09 18.92 -11.54
C LEU A 246 7.68 18.85 -12.10
N VAL A 247 7.22 17.64 -12.39
CA VAL A 247 5.84 17.34 -12.75
C VAL A 247 5.15 16.71 -11.56
N VAL A 248 4.08 17.33 -11.09
CA VAL A 248 3.29 16.88 -9.93
C VAL A 248 1.95 16.36 -10.43
N VAL A 249 1.65 15.09 -10.15
CA VAL A 249 0.41 14.42 -10.56
C VAL A 249 -0.35 13.94 -9.34
N GLY A 250 -1.60 14.33 -9.27
CA GLY A 250 -2.52 13.97 -8.19
C GLY A 250 -3.41 15.13 -7.78
N LYS A 251 -4.25 14.89 -6.79
CA LYS A 251 -5.10 15.89 -6.13
C LYS A 251 -5.01 15.73 -4.62
N GLY A 252 -5.36 16.78 -3.87
CA GLY A 252 -5.38 16.67 -2.43
C GLY A 252 -5.67 18.00 -1.72
N PRO A 253 -5.79 17.96 -0.38
CA PRO A 253 -6.18 19.13 0.40
C PRO A 253 -5.20 20.30 0.33
N LEU A 254 -3.93 20.06 -0.04
CA LEU A 254 -2.91 21.09 -0.13
C LEU A 254 -2.74 21.66 -1.55
N GLU A 255 -3.55 21.28 -2.53
CA GLU A 255 -3.39 21.70 -3.93
C GLU A 255 -3.40 23.23 -4.09
N ASN A 256 -4.37 23.91 -3.47
CA ASN A 256 -4.47 25.37 -3.53
C ASN A 256 -3.29 26.07 -2.83
N GLU A 257 -2.86 25.56 -1.68
CA GLU A 257 -1.71 26.10 -0.94
C GLU A 257 -0.42 25.96 -1.74
N VAL A 258 -0.19 24.79 -2.34
CA VAL A 258 0.98 24.51 -3.18
C VAL A 258 0.98 25.43 -4.41
N ASN A 259 -0.17 25.59 -5.10
CA ASN A 259 -0.31 26.53 -6.21
C ASN A 259 0.01 27.97 -5.80
N GLN A 260 -0.48 28.40 -4.63
CA GLN A 260 -0.22 29.75 -4.14
C GLN A 260 1.28 29.95 -3.83
N TYR A 261 1.90 28.95 -3.14
CA TYR A 261 3.32 28.99 -2.84
C TYR A 261 4.21 29.10 -4.11
N ILE A 262 3.88 28.34 -5.17
CA ILE A 262 4.58 28.39 -6.46
C ILE A 262 4.50 29.79 -7.05
N LYS A 263 3.32 30.42 -7.04
CA LYS A 263 3.09 31.78 -7.58
C LYS A 263 3.85 32.83 -6.77
N ASP A 264 3.71 32.82 -5.45
CA ASP A 264 4.32 33.83 -4.54
C ASP A 264 5.84 33.82 -4.62
N ASN A 265 6.43 32.63 -4.78
CA ASN A 265 7.86 32.45 -4.91
C ASN A 265 8.36 32.46 -6.35
N LYS A 266 7.48 32.72 -7.33
CA LYS A 266 7.80 32.77 -8.78
C LYS A 266 8.53 31.54 -9.30
N ILE A 267 8.18 30.34 -8.78
CA ILE A 267 8.81 29.09 -9.17
C ILE A 267 8.26 28.69 -10.57
N LYS A 268 9.13 28.68 -11.58
CA LYS A 268 8.73 28.48 -12.99
C LYS A 268 8.84 27.03 -13.47
N ASN A 269 9.56 26.20 -12.73
CA ASN A 269 9.95 24.85 -13.10
C ASN A 269 9.14 23.75 -12.38
N VAL A 270 7.98 24.10 -11.82
CA VAL A 270 7.01 23.16 -11.22
C VAL A 270 5.69 23.22 -11.97
N GLU A 271 5.21 22.07 -12.43
CA GLU A 271 3.93 21.93 -13.15
C GLU A 271 3.00 20.97 -12.42
N LEU A 272 1.79 21.44 -12.06
CA LEU A 272 0.74 20.63 -11.46
C LEU A 272 -0.24 20.16 -12.53
N LEU A 273 -0.29 18.86 -12.83
CA LEU A 273 -1.14 18.27 -13.86
C LEU A 273 -2.51 17.79 -13.33
N GLY A 274 -2.74 17.86 -12.01
CA GLY A 274 -3.95 17.34 -11.40
C GLY A 274 -4.02 15.81 -11.49
N PHE A 275 -5.23 15.26 -11.39
CA PHE A 275 -5.45 13.81 -11.50
C PHE A 275 -5.28 13.33 -12.94
N LYS A 276 -4.59 12.20 -13.13
CA LYS A 276 -4.37 11.53 -14.40
C LYS A 276 -4.86 10.09 -14.38
N LYS A 277 -5.33 9.57 -15.50
CA LYS A 277 -5.71 8.17 -15.67
C LYS A 277 -4.46 7.27 -15.72
N LYS A 278 -4.64 5.97 -15.49
CA LYS A 278 -3.55 5.00 -15.42
C LYS A 278 -2.60 5.06 -16.63
N ASP A 279 -3.13 5.08 -17.84
CA ASP A 279 -2.30 5.10 -19.07
C ASP A 279 -1.48 6.39 -19.20
N GLU A 280 -2.06 7.53 -18.80
CA GLU A 280 -1.35 8.82 -18.77
C GLU A 280 -0.25 8.79 -17.70
N VAL A 281 -0.54 8.21 -16.51
CA VAL A 281 0.44 8.04 -15.44
C VAL A 281 1.59 7.15 -15.88
N MET A 282 1.31 6.02 -16.53
CA MET A 282 2.34 5.12 -17.05
C MET A 282 3.23 5.80 -18.10
N ASN A 283 2.63 6.62 -18.99
CA ASN A 283 3.39 7.41 -19.96
C ASN A 283 4.24 8.50 -19.27
N LEU A 284 3.74 9.13 -18.21
CA LEU A 284 4.53 10.10 -17.44
C LEU A 284 5.68 9.44 -16.69
N ILE A 285 5.48 8.24 -16.13
CA ILE A 285 6.55 7.48 -15.48
C ILE A 285 7.64 7.14 -16.51
N SER A 286 7.28 6.53 -17.64
CA SER A 286 8.26 6.04 -18.62
C SER A 286 9.17 7.14 -19.20
N ASN A 287 8.67 8.38 -19.23
CA ASN A 287 9.41 9.53 -19.74
C ASN A 287 10.15 10.33 -18.65
N ALA A 288 9.98 10.01 -17.36
CA ALA A 288 10.61 10.75 -16.27
C ALA A 288 12.07 10.37 -16.07
N ARG A 289 12.91 11.32 -15.63
CA ARG A 289 14.30 11.02 -15.21
C ARG A 289 14.33 10.19 -13.94
N ALA A 290 13.51 10.55 -12.95
CA ALA A 290 13.33 9.82 -11.71
C ALA A 290 11.94 10.11 -11.11
N LEU A 291 11.43 9.14 -10.32
CA LEU A 291 10.28 9.34 -9.45
C LEU A 291 10.75 9.83 -8.08
N ILE A 292 10.14 10.90 -7.55
CA ILE A 292 10.43 11.40 -6.21
C ILE A 292 9.32 10.98 -5.25
N VAL A 293 9.71 10.36 -4.14
CA VAL A 293 8.79 9.87 -3.10
C VAL A 293 9.20 10.47 -1.74
N PRO A 294 8.87 11.76 -1.47
CA PRO A 294 9.32 12.47 -0.28
C PRO A 294 8.39 12.22 0.93
N SER A 295 7.88 11.00 1.06
CA SER A 295 6.88 10.66 2.06
C SER A 295 7.38 10.86 3.49
N LYS A 296 6.51 11.41 4.34
CA LYS A 296 6.75 11.70 5.76
C LYS A 296 6.10 10.67 6.70
N TRP A 297 5.70 9.53 6.18
CA TRP A 297 5.05 8.44 6.91
C TRP A 297 5.53 7.07 6.44
N TYR A 298 5.18 6.04 7.19
CA TYR A 298 5.41 4.66 6.74
C TYR A 298 4.42 4.31 5.63
N GLU A 299 4.87 4.37 4.40
CA GLU A 299 4.08 3.85 3.27
C GLU A 299 3.77 2.36 3.49
N GLY A 300 2.64 1.88 2.98
CA GLY A 300 2.37 0.43 2.96
C GLY A 300 3.32 -0.28 2.01
N PHE A 301 3.10 -0.08 0.73
CA PHE A 301 3.98 -0.47 -0.38
C PHE A 301 3.53 0.30 -1.64
N PRO A 302 4.17 1.42 -1.98
CA PRO A 302 3.70 2.27 -3.08
C PRO A 302 3.79 1.57 -4.44
N MET A 303 2.64 1.37 -5.11
CA MET A 303 2.60 0.76 -6.44
C MET A 303 3.38 1.58 -7.47
N THR A 304 3.38 2.90 -7.34
CA THR A 304 4.11 3.83 -8.20
C THR A 304 5.62 3.54 -8.22
N ILE A 305 6.19 3.03 -7.12
CA ILE A 305 7.59 2.61 -7.09
C ILE A 305 7.78 1.39 -7.98
N VAL A 306 6.95 0.36 -7.83
CA VAL A 306 7.07 -0.87 -8.64
C VAL A 306 6.83 -0.57 -10.12
N GLU A 307 5.84 0.27 -10.43
CA GLU A 307 5.57 0.78 -11.78
C GLU A 307 6.79 1.51 -12.37
N SER A 308 7.45 2.37 -11.58
CA SER A 308 8.66 3.07 -12.01
C SER A 308 9.84 2.13 -12.22
N LEU A 309 10.08 1.21 -11.28
CA LEU A 309 11.15 0.20 -11.42
C LEU A 309 10.93 -0.69 -12.65
N SER A 310 9.67 -1.05 -12.97
CA SER A 310 9.35 -1.85 -14.16
C SER A 310 9.72 -1.16 -15.48
N MET A 311 9.78 0.17 -15.45
CA MET A 311 10.18 1.03 -16.57
C MET A 311 11.62 1.53 -16.46
N GLY A 312 12.42 0.95 -15.56
CA GLY A 312 13.80 1.36 -15.36
C GLY A 312 13.95 2.78 -14.82
N VAL A 313 12.89 3.39 -14.29
CA VAL A 313 12.94 4.76 -13.74
C VAL A 313 13.42 4.69 -12.30
N PRO A 314 14.58 5.31 -11.97
CA PRO A 314 15.12 5.34 -10.64
C PRO A 314 14.22 6.11 -9.66
N ILE A 315 14.37 5.80 -8.37
CA ILE A 315 13.59 6.41 -7.32
C ILE A 315 14.48 7.30 -6.46
N ILE A 316 14.01 8.52 -6.13
CA ILE A 316 14.61 9.35 -5.08
C ILE A 316 13.60 9.42 -3.93
N ALA A 317 13.90 8.79 -2.80
CA ALA A 317 12.93 8.60 -1.74
C ALA A 317 13.45 9.01 -0.36
N SER A 318 12.53 9.35 0.54
CA SER A 318 12.83 9.52 1.96
C SER A 318 13.36 8.21 2.56
N ASP A 319 14.43 8.28 3.34
CA ASP A 319 14.95 7.14 4.10
C ASP A 319 14.06 6.86 5.32
N ILE A 320 12.94 6.16 5.08
CA ILE A 320 11.93 5.89 6.11
C ILE A 320 11.14 4.61 5.85
N GLY A 321 11.04 3.77 6.85
CA GLY A 321 10.11 2.64 6.87
C GLY A 321 10.26 1.69 5.68
N ASN A 322 9.19 1.49 4.93
CA ASN A 322 9.20 0.60 3.76
C ASN A 322 10.06 1.14 2.61
N LEU A 323 10.18 2.46 2.46
CA LEU A 323 10.98 3.05 1.39
C LEU A 323 12.45 2.62 1.52
N SER A 324 13.01 2.64 2.75
CA SER A 324 14.37 2.17 3.05
C SER A 324 14.59 0.68 2.81
N THR A 325 13.53 -0.12 2.66
CA THR A 325 13.63 -1.57 2.37
C THR A 325 13.41 -1.91 0.90
N ILE A 326 12.75 -1.03 0.16
CA ILE A 326 12.47 -1.20 -1.27
C ILE A 326 13.60 -0.60 -2.11
N ILE A 327 14.12 0.56 -1.66
CA ILE A 327 15.18 1.29 -2.35
C ILE A 327 16.53 0.93 -1.76
N ASN A 328 17.41 0.41 -2.60
CA ASN A 328 18.82 0.18 -2.31
C ASN A 328 19.58 1.42 -2.77
N ASP A 329 20.08 2.24 -1.80
CA ASP A 329 20.76 3.50 -2.10
C ASP A 329 21.99 3.28 -3.02
N GLY A 330 22.03 4.00 -4.12
CA GLY A 330 23.10 3.89 -5.13
C GLY A 330 23.01 2.67 -6.06
N GLU A 331 21.92 1.87 -6.00
CA GLU A 331 21.67 0.73 -6.87
C GLU A 331 20.43 0.90 -7.76
N ASN A 332 19.24 1.05 -7.18
CA ASN A 332 17.98 1.24 -7.89
C ASN A 332 17.32 2.60 -7.64
N GLY A 333 17.96 3.44 -6.84
CA GLY A 333 17.52 4.77 -6.46
C GLY A 333 18.48 5.42 -5.50
N LEU A 334 18.06 6.58 -4.96
CA LEU A 334 18.77 7.32 -3.93
C LEU A 334 17.87 7.55 -2.73
N LEU A 335 18.41 7.41 -1.54
CA LEU A 335 17.74 7.73 -0.29
C LEU A 335 18.24 9.07 0.24
N PHE A 336 17.32 9.95 0.60
CA PHE A 336 17.63 11.19 1.30
C PHE A 336 17.10 11.15 2.73
N LYS A 337 17.73 11.87 3.62
CA LYS A 337 17.37 11.91 5.04
C LYS A 337 15.92 12.37 5.22
N TYR A 338 15.15 11.61 5.97
CA TYR A 338 13.73 11.84 6.27
C TYR A 338 13.47 13.28 6.71
N ASP A 339 12.49 13.94 6.08
CA ASP A 339 12.02 15.31 6.35
C ASP A 339 13.14 16.38 6.29
N ASP A 340 14.17 16.14 5.47
CA ASP A 340 15.33 17.02 5.31
C ASP A 340 15.41 17.54 3.86
N GLU A 341 15.12 18.83 3.70
CA GLU A 341 15.06 19.52 2.41
C GLU A 341 16.43 19.62 1.74
N TYR A 342 17.49 19.90 2.54
CA TYR A 342 18.85 20.00 2.03
C TYR A 342 19.37 18.67 1.52
N SER A 343 19.06 17.58 2.24
CA SER A 343 19.42 16.23 1.80
C SER A 343 18.71 15.85 0.50
N LEU A 344 17.46 16.25 0.32
CA LEU A 344 16.72 16.04 -0.95
C LEU A 344 17.40 16.80 -2.10
N ILE A 345 17.73 18.08 -1.89
CA ILE A 345 18.40 18.93 -2.90
C ILE A 345 19.75 18.32 -3.28
N GLU A 346 20.54 17.90 -2.31
CA GLU A 346 21.84 17.22 -2.54
C GLU A 346 21.70 15.99 -3.43
N LYS A 347 20.74 15.11 -3.12
CA LYS A 347 20.51 13.87 -3.91
C LYS A 347 20.02 14.18 -5.33
N ILE A 348 19.18 15.18 -5.50
CA ILE A 348 18.71 15.60 -6.83
C ILE A 348 19.87 16.18 -7.66
N ASN A 349 20.69 17.06 -7.07
CA ASN A 349 21.83 17.64 -7.79
C ASN A 349 22.87 16.56 -8.15
N LYS A 350 23.22 15.68 -7.22
CA LYS A 350 24.08 14.52 -7.51
C LYS A 350 23.54 13.66 -8.66
N PHE A 351 22.24 13.41 -8.67
CA PHE A 351 21.60 12.64 -9.74
C PHE A 351 21.62 13.37 -11.09
N LYS A 352 21.47 14.69 -11.11
CA LYS A 352 21.49 15.49 -12.35
C LYS A 352 22.85 15.53 -13.02
N GLU A 353 23.91 15.62 -12.23
CA GLU A 353 25.26 15.87 -12.70
C GLU A 353 26.02 14.61 -13.13
N ASP A 354 25.58 13.43 -12.70
CA ASP A 354 26.28 12.16 -12.94
C ASP A 354 25.50 11.23 -13.88
N SER A 355 25.80 11.29 -15.16
CA SER A 355 25.18 10.43 -16.19
C SER A 355 25.43 8.94 -15.97
N LYS A 356 26.61 8.57 -15.44
CA LYS A 356 26.94 7.17 -15.12
C LYS A 356 26.10 6.66 -13.95
N LEU A 357 25.86 7.52 -12.97
CA LEU A 357 24.96 7.19 -11.87
C LEU A 357 23.53 6.98 -12.38
N ILE A 358 23.03 7.83 -13.26
CA ILE A 358 21.69 7.69 -13.86
C ILE A 358 21.56 6.35 -14.56
N GLU A 359 22.52 5.99 -15.41
CA GLU A 359 22.54 4.71 -16.12
C GLU A 359 22.59 3.53 -15.14
N LYS A 360 23.48 3.58 -14.16
CA LYS A 360 23.60 2.56 -13.11
C LYS A 360 22.29 2.34 -12.39
N LEU A 361 21.64 3.42 -11.92
CA LEU A 361 20.38 3.35 -11.18
C LEU A 361 19.23 2.85 -12.05
N SER A 362 19.19 3.22 -13.32
CA SER A 362 18.19 2.74 -14.28
C SER A 362 18.31 1.23 -14.53
N ASN A 363 19.53 0.73 -14.74
CA ASN A 363 19.79 -0.71 -14.89
C ASN A 363 19.47 -1.47 -13.59
N GLY A 364 19.81 -0.89 -12.44
CA GLY A 364 19.47 -1.43 -11.13
C GLY A 364 17.97 -1.47 -10.85
N ALA A 365 17.21 -0.47 -11.33
CA ALA A 365 15.75 -0.44 -11.25
C ALA A 365 15.13 -1.62 -12.01
N ILE A 366 15.55 -1.85 -13.26
CA ILE A 366 15.10 -2.98 -14.10
C ILE A 366 15.48 -4.31 -13.46
N SER A 367 16.72 -4.44 -13.01
CA SER A 367 17.22 -5.67 -12.36
C SER A 367 16.41 -5.99 -11.09
N THR A 368 16.14 -4.97 -10.25
CA THR A 368 15.32 -5.12 -9.05
C THR A 368 13.89 -5.55 -9.39
N PHE A 369 13.27 -4.92 -10.39
CA PHE A 369 11.95 -5.31 -10.86
C PHE A 369 11.91 -6.78 -11.32
N ASN A 370 12.83 -7.15 -12.21
CA ASN A 370 12.86 -8.49 -12.79
C ASN A 370 13.14 -9.58 -11.75
N SER A 371 13.90 -9.29 -10.70
CA SER A 371 14.21 -10.26 -9.65
C SER A 371 13.18 -10.36 -8.53
N LYS A 372 12.38 -9.29 -8.28
CA LYS A 372 11.55 -9.24 -7.06
C LYS A 372 10.08 -8.88 -7.31
N TYR A 373 9.77 -8.10 -8.35
CA TYR A 373 8.46 -7.42 -8.46
C TYR A 373 7.67 -7.77 -9.72
N ASN A 374 8.13 -8.75 -10.51
CA ASN A 374 7.41 -9.26 -11.65
C ASN A 374 6.33 -10.28 -11.23
N SER A 375 5.40 -10.55 -12.13
CA SER A 375 4.26 -11.44 -11.88
C SER A 375 4.68 -12.90 -11.63
N GLU A 376 5.72 -13.40 -12.33
CA GLU A 376 6.14 -14.79 -12.22
C GLU A 376 6.74 -15.12 -10.84
N GLU A 377 7.68 -14.30 -10.37
CA GLU A 377 8.27 -14.46 -9.03
C GLU A 377 7.21 -14.30 -7.94
N ASN A 378 6.30 -13.34 -8.11
CA ASN A 378 5.22 -13.11 -7.17
C ASN A 378 4.27 -14.32 -7.08
N TYR A 379 3.94 -14.94 -8.22
CA TYR A 379 3.17 -16.17 -8.29
C TYR A 379 3.84 -17.32 -7.53
N LYS A 380 5.13 -17.55 -7.78
CA LYS A 380 5.91 -18.61 -7.10
C LYS A 380 5.85 -18.43 -5.57
N ILE A 381 6.04 -17.20 -5.10
CA ILE A 381 5.97 -16.88 -3.67
C ILE A 381 4.56 -17.14 -3.13
N LEU A 382 3.51 -16.64 -3.81
CA LEU A 382 2.13 -16.79 -3.34
C LEU A 382 1.70 -18.24 -3.23
N ILE A 383 1.99 -19.07 -4.24
CA ILE A 383 1.63 -20.48 -4.22
C ILE A 383 2.40 -21.25 -3.14
N ASN A 384 3.66 -20.92 -2.90
CA ASN A 384 4.42 -21.52 -1.79
C ASN A 384 3.79 -21.17 -0.43
N ILE A 385 3.32 -19.94 -0.24
CA ILE A 385 2.58 -19.54 0.96
C ILE A 385 1.30 -20.34 1.12
N TYR A 386 0.51 -20.47 0.04
CA TYR A 386 -0.71 -21.26 0.05
C TYR A 386 -0.46 -22.73 0.42
N MET A 387 0.56 -23.35 -0.17
CA MET A 387 0.94 -24.73 0.16
C MET A 387 1.35 -24.90 1.63
N LYS A 388 2.12 -23.95 2.19
CA LYS A 388 2.51 -23.98 3.59
C LYS A 388 1.34 -23.84 4.54
N CYS A 389 0.37 -22.97 4.21
CA CYS A 389 -0.83 -22.79 5.02
C CYS A 389 -1.77 -23.99 4.93
N SER A 390 -1.93 -24.62 3.75
CA SER A 390 -2.78 -25.80 3.55
C SER A 390 -2.28 -27.06 4.27
N ARG A 391 -0.98 -27.20 4.52
CA ARG A 391 -0.40 -28.33 5.26
C ARG A 391 -0.72 -28.32 6.77
N ARG A 392 -1.28 -27.23 7.27
CA ARG A 392 -1.67 -27.10 8.69
C ARG A 392 -3.06 -27.68 8.98
N TYR A 393 -3.75 -28.15 7.96
CA TYR A 393 -5.04 -28.84 7.96
C TYR A 393 -4.89 -30.27 7.41
#